data_9e4bbf4083f458663224a193a827692c
#
_entry.id   9e4bbf4083f458663224a193a827692c
#
_cell.length_a   1.000
_cell.length_b   1.000
_cell.length_c   1.000
_cell.angle_alpha   90.00
_cell.angle_beta   90.00
_cell.angle_gamma   90.00
#
_symmetry.space_group_name_H-M   'P 1'
#
loop_
_entity.id
_entity.type
_entity.pdbx_description
1 polymer ?
#
loop_
_entity_poly.entity_id
_entity_poly.type
_entity_poly.pdbx_seq_one_letter_code
_entity_poly.pdbx_strand_id
1 'polypeptide(L)'
;MSVTPQNVHSVLKQFQLTDGYDLVVDLDKSNGVWIHDSASGKDYLDAFTCFASWPLGFNHPDLMQDDFNEKILKVSRNKIANSDLYTTELAEFVEAFGSKVTPEDYPHHFWVSGGALAVENALKTAFDWKARKLGRNNFTDDVNDLVILHFEQAFHG
;
A
#
# COMPACT_ATOMS: atom_id res chain seq x y z
N MET A 1 -27.08 12.29 -10.65
CA MET A 1 -26.94 13.17 -9.46
C MET A 1 -25.46 13.48 -9.34
N SER A 2 -25.05 14.75 -9.21
CA SER A 2 -23.63 15.08 -9.03
C SER A 2 -23.20 14.72 -7.60
N VAL A 3 -21.96 14.20 -7.44
CA VAL A 3 -21.38 13.95 -6.14
C VAL A 3 -20.91 15.29 -5.56
N THR A 4 -21.24 15.55 -4.32
CA THR A 4 -20.83 16.74 -3.55
C THR A 4 -20.29 16.29 -2.20
N PRO A 5 -19.50 17.12 -1.49
CA PRO A 5 -18.99 16.74 -0.18
C PRO A 5 -20.08 16.27 0.81
N GLN A 6 -21.27 16.87 0.73
CA GLN A 6 -22.38 16.56 1.64
C GLN A 6 -23.07 15.22 1.35
N ASN A 7 -22.91 14.68 0.14
CA ASN A 7 -23.57 13.42 -0.23
C ASN A 7 -22.62 12.24 -0.46
N VAL A 8 -21.30 12.42 -0.29
CA VAL A 8 -20.29 11.36 -0.51
C VAL A 8 -20.67 10.07 0.21
N HIS A 9 -20.86 10.11 1.52
CA HIS A 9 -21.18 8.93 2.32
C HIS A 9 -22.48 8.25 1.88
N SER A 10 -23.51 9.04 1.54
CA SER A 10 -24.78 8.47 1.07
C SER A 10 -24.67 7.83 -0.30
N VAL A 11 -23.84 8.35 -1.18
CA VAL A 11 -23.54 7.76 -2.48
C VAL A 11 -22.76 6.45 -2.32
N LEU A 12 -21.70 6.46 -1.51
CA LEU A 12 -20.88 5.27 -1.26
C LEU A 12 -21.69 4.12 -0.64
N LYS A 13 -22.52 4.42 0.36
CA LYS A 13 -23.39 3.43 1.05
C LYS A 13 -24.38 2.69 0.13
N GLN A 14 -24.63 3.21 -1.06
CA GLN A 14 -25.50 2.51 -2.04
C GLN A 14 -24.80 1.31 -2.68
N PHE A 15 -23.46 1.27 -2.69
CA PHE A 15 -22.71 0.32 -3.48
C PHE A 15 -21.63 -0.43 -2.70
N GLN A 16 -21.26 0.06 -1.51
CA GLN A 16 -20.20 -0.55 -0.69
C GLN A 16 -20.42 -0.33 0.80
N LEU A 17 -19.77 -1.14 1.63
CA LEU A 17 -19.66 -0.88 3.06
C LEU A 17 -18.91 0.45 3.28
N THR A 18 -19.48 1.32 4.10
CA THR A 18 -18.92 2.65 4.41
C THR A 18 -18.99 2.83 5.92
N ASP A 19 -17.98 2.30 6.61
CA ASP A 19 -17.82 2.26 8.07
C ASP A 19 -16.56 3.01 8.55
N GLY A 20 -15.91 3.77 7.66
CA GLY A 20 -14.78 4.63 7.99
C GLY A 20 -15.17 5.90 8.76
N TYR A 21 -14.20 6.82 8.89
CA TYR A 21 -14.43 8.11 9.53
C TYR A 21 -15.47 8.93 8.77
N ASP A 22 -16.25 9.73 9.54
CA ASP A 22 -17.24 10.65 8.98
C ASP A 22 -16.56 11.95 8.49
N LEU A 23 -15.59 11.78 7.59
CA LEU A 23 -14.80 12.85 6.97
C LEU A 23 -14.84 12.71 5.46
N VAL A 24 -14.86 13.85 4.77
CA VAL A 24 -14.70 13.93 3.30
C VAL A 24 -13.45 14.75 3.01
N VAL A 25 -12.36 14.07 2.75
CA VAL A 25 -11.05 14.71 2.56
C VAL A 25 -11.05 15.58 1.31
N ASP A 26 -10.69 16.85 1.47
CA ASP A 26 -10.41 17.78 0.38
C ASP A 26 -8.94 17.63 -0.01
N LEU A 27 -8.69 17.06 -1.18
CA LEU A 27 -7.32 16.81 -1.64
C LEU A 27 -6.54 18.07 -2.00
N ASP A 28 -7.25 19.15 -2.36
CA ASP A 28 -6.60 20.41 -2.73
C ASP A 28 -6.25 21.25 -1.51
N LYS A 29 -7.07 21.19 -0.46
CA LYS A 29 -6.91 22.00 0.76
C LYS A 29 -6.14 21.31 1.88
N SER A 30 -6.12 19.98 1.89
CA SER A 30 -5.31 19.23 2.84
C SER A 30 -3.83 19.47 2.59
N ASN A 31 -3.03 19.68 3.64
CA ASN A 31 -1.62 20.03 3.49
C ASN A 31 -0.77 19.48 4.64
N GLY A 32 0.33 18.83 4.31
CA GLY A 32 1.23 18.22 5.29
C GLY A 32 0.46 17.28 6.21
N VAL A 33 0.43 17.59 7.50
CA VAL A 33 -0.25 16.81 8.54
C VAL A 33 -1.70 17.25 8.79
N TRP A 34 -2.25 18.14 7.97
CA TRP A 34 -3.60 18.65 8.14
C TRP A 34 -4.54 18.11 7.07
N ILE A 35 -5.62 17.48 7.53
CA ILE A 35 -6.74 17.04 6.70
C ILE A 35 -7.81 18.13 6.73
N HIS A 36 -8.17 18.66 5.58
CA HIS A 36 -9.34 19.53 5.43
C HIS A 36 -10.57 18.68 5.10
N ASP A 37 -11.60 18.74 5.95
CA ASP A 37 -12.87 18.08 5.68
C ASP A 37 -13.76 19.00 4.84
N SER A 38 -13.97 18.64 3.60
CA SER A 38 -14.79 19.42 2.65
C SER A 38 -16.29 19.42 2.98
N ALA A 39 -16.78 18.50 3.82
CA ALA A 39 -18.18 18.46 4.24
C ALA A 39 -18.48 19.47 5.36
N SER A 40 -17.60 19.58 6.36
CA SER A 40 -17.76 20.48 7.50
C SER A 40 -16.95 21.78 7.41
N GLY A 41 -15.94 21.82 6.53
CA GLY A 41 -15.00 22.94 6.41
C GLY A 41 -14.01 23.04 7.58
N LYS A 42 -13.80 21.98 8.34
CA LYS A 42 -12.87 21.92 9.48
C LYS A 42 -11.56 21.25 9.11
N ASP A 43 -10.52 21.64 9.83
CA ASP A 43 -9.20 20.99 9.73
C ASP A 43 -8.97 20.04 10.89
N TYR A 44 -8.37 18.89 10.60
CA TYR A 44 -8.02 17.85 11.55
C TYR A 44 -6.54 17.49 11.43
N LEU A 45 -5.90 17.24 12.56
CA LEU A 45 -4.55 16.72 12.58
C LEU A 45 -4.57 15.25 12.14
N ASP A 46 -3.81 14.92 11.09
CA ASP A 46 -3.65 13.53 10.63
C ASP A 46 -2.71 12.76 11.54
N ALA A 47 -3.28 12.00 12.46
CA ALA A 47 -2.57 11.00 13.26
C ALA A 47 -2.81 9.57 12.75
N PHE A 48 -3.53 9.42 11.64
CA PHE A 48 -3.85 8.15 11.02
C PHE A 48 -2.86 7.75 9.92
N THR A 49 -2.42 8.71 9.11
CA THR A 49 -1.44 8.54 8.02
C THR A 49 -1.74 7.36 7.08
N CYS A 50 -3.02 7.02 6.90
CA CYS A 50 -3.47 5.86 6.13
C CYS A 50 -2.71 4.57 6.52
N PHE A 51 -2.64 4.25 7.81
CA PHE A 51 -1.84 3.14 8.38
C PHE A 51 -0.35 3.24 8.04
N ALA A 52 0.24 4.43 8.17
CA ALA A 52 1.63 4.74 7.82
C ALA A 52 1.99 4.52 6.33
N SER A 53 1.01 4.39 5.43
CA SER A 53 1.24 4.32 4.00
C SER A 53 1.37 5.70 3.33
N TRP A 54 1.11 6.78 4.08
CA TRP A 54 1.19 8.16 3.61
C TRP A 54 2.13 9.02 4.49
N PRO A 55 3.44 8.67 4.58
CA PRO A 55 4.35 9.26 5.56
C PRO A 55 4.75 10.72 5.28
N LEU A 56 4.59 11.18 4.04
CA LEU A 56 4.94 12.55 3.63
C LEU A 56 3.82 13.56 3.90
N GLY A 57 2.62 13.08 4.22
CA GLY A 57 1.44 13.93 4.33
C GLY A 57 0.90 14.41 2.98
N PHE A 58 -0.10 15.29 3.05
CA PHE A 58 -0.81 15.80 1.86
C PHE A 58 0.00 16.89 1.15
N ASN A 59 -0.01 16.85 -0.17
CA ASN A 59 0.55 17.88 -1.06
C ASN A 59 1.99 18.30 -0.71
N HIS A 60 2.85 17.29 -0.44
CA HIS A 60 4.25 17.54 -0.15
C HIS A 60 4.92 18.30 -1.32
N PRO A 61 5.68 19.39 -1.08
CA PRO A 61 6.23 20.22 -2.14
C PRO A 61 7.07 19.48 -3.18
N ASP A 62 7.84 18.47 -2.76
CA ASP A 62 8.67 17.69 -3.69
C ASP A 62 7.83 16.81 -4.63
N LEU A 63 6.62 16.42 -4.23
CA LEU A 63 5.69 15.67 -5.07
C LEU A 63 4.89 16.56 -6.02
N MET A 64 4.97 17.89 -5.84
CA MET A 64 4.24 18.87 -6.65
C MET A 64 5.12 19.49 -7.76
N GLN A 65 6.37 19.01 -7.92
CA GLN A 65 7.27 19.48 -8.97
C GLN A 65 6.80 19.01 -10.36
N ASP A 66 6.94 19.85 -11.37
CA ASP A 66 6.43 19.60 -12.72
C ASP A 66 7.02 18.33 -13.35
N ASP A 67 8.33 18.12 -13.22
CA ASP A 67 9.02 16.92 -13.74
C ASP A 67 8.53 15.63 -13.08
N PHE A 68 8.29 15.66 -11.77
CA PHE A 68 7.69 14.54 -11.04
C PHE A 68 6.25 14.26 -11.48
N ASN A 69 5.46 15.34 -11.65
CA ASN A 69 4.08 15.23 -12.11
C ASN A 69 3.99 14.65 -13.53
N GLU A 70 4.86 15.06 -14.45
CA GLU A 70 4.94 14.48 -15.79
C GLU A 70 5.26 12.98 -15.75
N LYS A 71 6.21 12.58 -14.88
CA LYS A 71 6.56 11.16 -14.67
C LYS A 71 5.38 10.37 -14.12
N ILE A 72 4.72 10.87 -13.07
CA ILE A 72 3.54 10.22 -12.49
C ILE A 72 2.42 10.11 -13.51
N LEU A 73 2.14 11.15 -14.28
CA LEU A 73 1.12 11.13 -15.32
C LEU A 73 1.42 10.08 -16.40
N LYS A 74 2.67 9.93 -16.81
CA LYS A 74 3.12 8.89 -17.76
C LYS A 74 2.88 7.50 -17.19
N VAL A 75 3.31 7.24 -15.94
CA VAL A 75 3.20 5.90 -15.34
C VAL A 75 1.77 5.53 -14.99
N SER A 76 0.93 6.50 -14.59
CA SER A 76 -0.48 6.26 -14.24
C SER A 76 -1.34 5.82 -15.42
N ARG A 77 -0.94 6.18 -16.65
CA ARG A 77 -1.65 5.80 -17.90
C ARG A 77 -1.24 4.43 -18.42
N ASN A 78 -0.25 3.79 -17.83
CA ASN A 78 0.35 2.57 -18.34
C ASN A 78 0.45 1.51 -17.26
N LYS A 79 0.56 0.24 -17.66
CA LYS A 79 0.85 -0.89 -16.78
C LYS A 79 2.36 -1.06 -16.66
N ILE A 80 2.99 -0.40 -15.69
CA ILE A 80 4.45 -0.40 -15.53
C ILE A 80 4.98 -1.58 -14.73
N ALA A 81 4.19 -2.11 -13.78
CA ALA A 81 4.55 -3.25 -12.95
C ALA A 81 3.94 -4.53 -13.54
N ASN A 82 4.78 -5.41 -14.08
CA ASN A 82 4.38 -6.66 -14.71
C ASN A 82 5.50 -7.70 -14.54
N SER A 83 5.15 -8.96 -14.41
CA SER A 83 6.10 -10.06 -14.28
C SER A 83 6.79 -10.42 -15.60
N ASP A 84 6.18 -10.10 -16.74
CA ASP A 84 6.60 -10.58 -18.06
C ASP A 84 7.15 -9.46 -18.96
N LEU A 85 6.79 -8.23 -18.69
CA LEU A 85 7.24 -7.05 -19.43
C LEU A 85 7.81 -6.02 -18.47
N TYR A 86 9.01 -5.55 -18.75
CA TYR A 86 9.75 -4.65 -17.87
C TYR A 86 9.81 -3.23 -18.43
N THR A 87 9.85 -2.24 -17.54
CA THR A 87 9.98 -0.83 -17.89
C THR A 87 11.17 -0.20 -17.15
N THR A 88 11.71 0.87 -17.70
CA THR A 88 12.76 1.65 -17.03
C THR A 88 12.24 2.24 -15.72
N GLU A 89 11.00 2.69 -15.68
CA GLU A 89 10.36 3.26 -14.50
C GLU A 89 10.25 2.25 -13.35
N LEU A 90 9.93 0.98 -13.66
CA LEU A 90 9.95 -0.08 -12.66
C LEU A 90 11.37 -0.35 -12.15
N ALA A 91 12.35 -0.41 -13.06
CA ALA A 91 13.74 -0.65 -12.68
C ALA A 91 14.31 0.47 -11.81
N GLU A 92 14.03 1.74 -12.14
CA GLU A 92 14.40 2.90 -11.32
C GLU A 92 13.78 2.84 -9.92
N PHE A 93 12.51 2.44 -9.82
CA PHE A 93 11.85 2.28 -8.52
C PHE A 93 12.50 1.17 -7.68
N VAL A 94 12.72 0.01 -8.28
CA VAL A 94 13.30 -1.17 -7.58
C VAL A 94 14.73 -0.87 -7.14
N GLU A 95 15.54 -0.22 -7.98
CA GLU A 95 16.90 0.19 -7.65
C GLU A 95 16.93 1.21 -6.50
N ALA A 96 16.10 2.25 -6.58
CA ALA A 96 16.01 3.27 -5.55
C ALA A 96 15.54 2.68 -4.21
N PHE A 97 14.57 1.79 -4.23
CA PHE A 97 14.07 1.12 -3.03
C PHE A 97 15.12 0.19 -2.43
N GLY A 98 15.73 -0.66 -3.25
CA GLY A 98 16.75 -1.62 -2.80
C GLY A 98 18.01 -0.95 -2.27
N SER A 99 18.44 0.18 -2.88
CA SER A 99 19.67 0.85 -2.49
C SER A 99 19.52 1.83 -1.31
N LYS A 100 18.31 2.37 -1.08
CA LYS A 100 18.09 3.46 -0.11
C LYS A 100 17.16 3.09 1.05
N VAL A 101 16.29 2.11 0.89
CA VAL A 101 15.23 1.82 1.86
C VAL A 101 15.47 0.50 2.59
N THR A 102 15.92 -0.54 1.88
CA THR A 102 16.11 -1.85 2.49
C THR A 102 17.53 -2.07 3.01
N PRO A 103 17.70 -2.77 4.15
CA PRO A 103 19.01 -3.20 4.61
C PRO A 103 19.69 -4.16 3.62
N GLU A 104 21.01 -4.16 3.57
CA GLU A 104 21.80 -5.00 2.64
C GLU A 104 21.49 -6.50 2.75
N ASP A 105 21.09 -6.98 3.92
CA ASP A 105 20.71 -8.38 4.16
C ASP A 105 19.38 -8.79 3.49
N TYR A 106 18.66 -7.83 2.90
CA TYR A 106 17.37 -8.06 2.23
C TYR A 106 17.41 -7.67 0.74
N PRO A 107 18.20 -8.35 -0.08
CA PRO A 107 18.43 -7.97 -1.48
C PRO A 107 17.28 -8.36 -2.43
N HIS A 108 16.32 -9.17 -1.97
CA HIS A 108 15.24 -9.70 -2.80
C HIS A 108 13.90 -9.07 -2.44
N HIS A 109 13.18 -8.61 -3.46
CA HIS A 109 11.88 -7.96 -3.31
C HIS A 109 10.83 -8.67 -4.15
N PHE A 110 9.63 -8.77 -3.59
CA PHE A 110 8.45 -9.27 -4.29
C PHE A 110 7.31 -8.27 -4.11
N TRP A 111 6.91 -7.65 -5.22
CA TRP A 111 5.96 -6.55 -5.22
C TRP A 111 4.55 -7.05 -5.42
N VAL A 112 3.67 -6.79 -4.44
CA VAL A 112 2.26 -7.17 -4.44
C VAL A 112 1.40 -6.01 -3.96
N SER A 113 0.11 -6.06 -4.27
CA SER A 113 -0.83 -5.01 -3.88
C SER A 113 -1.40 -5.29 -2.50
N GLY A 114 -1.01 -4.46 -1.52
CA GLY A 114 -1.58 -4.46 -0.18
C GLY A 114 -0.92 -5.39 0.84
N GLY A 115 -1.13 -5.07 2.12
CA GLY A 115 -0.52 -5.77 3.25
C GLY A 115 -0.96 -7.22 3.37
N ALA A 116 -2.22 -7.54 3.11
CA ALA A 116 -2.73 -8.92 3.17
C ALA A 116 -1.97 -9.86 2.22
N LEU A 117 -1.78 -9.44 0.96
CA LEU A 117 -1.03 -10.23 -0.01
C LEU A 117 0.47 -10.30 0.33
N ALA A 118 1.03 -9.24 0.92
CA ALA A 118 2.41 -9.25 1.38
C ALA A 118 2.63 -10.28 2.50
N VAL A 119 1.76 -10.29 3.50
CA VAL A 119 1.81 -11.27 4.60
C VAL A 119 1.56 -12.68 4.09
N GLU A 120 0.58 -12.89 3.20
CA GLU A 120 0.33 -14.21 2.59
C GLU A 120 1.58 -14.76 1.89
N ASN A 121 2.27 -13.94 1.09
CA ASN A 121 3.47 -14.38 0.38
C ASN A 121 4.66 -14.57 1.33
N ALA A 122 4.78 -13.77 2.40
CA ALA A 122 5.77 -13.99 3.45
C ALA A 122 5.55 -15.34 4.16
N LEU A 123 4.30 -15.69 4.46
CA LEU A 123 3.95 -16.99 5.05
C LEU A 123 4.27 -18.14 4.09
N LYS A 124 3.91 -18.04 2.82
CA LYS A 124 4.26 -19.05 1.80
C LYS A 124 5.77 -19.26 1.71
N THR A 125 6.54 -18.18 1.72
CA THR A 125 8.01 -18.22 1.71
C THR A 125 8.56 -18.89 2.96
N ALA A 126 8.01 -18.57 4.15
CA ALA A 126 8.42 -19.18 5.41
C ALA A 126 8.12 -20.69 5.45
N PHE A 127 6.95 -21.11 4.94
CA PHE A 127 6.60 -22.53 4.83
C PHE A 127 7.53 -23.27 3.87
N ASP A 128 7.79 -22.73 2.68
CA ASP A 128 8.71 -23.33 1.71
C ASP A 128 10.13 -23.45 2.29
N TRP A 129 10.62 -22.39 2.90
CA TRP A 129 11.93 -22.40 3.57
C TRP A 129 12.01 -23.46 4.67
N LYS A 130 10.96 -23.56 5.52
CA LYS A 130 10.92 -24.50 6.62
C LYS A 130 10.84 -25.95 6.10
N ALA A 131 10.00 -26.21 5.11
CA ALA A 131 9.88 -27.52 4.48
C ALA A 131 11.23 -27.97 3.90
N ARG A 132 11.89 -27.14 3.12
CA ARG A 132 13.24 -27.42 2.56
C ARG A 132 14.28 -27.68 3.64
N LYS A 133 14.26 -26.91 4.74
CA LYS A 133 15.17 -27.11 5.87
C LYS A 133 14.95 -28.49 6.56
N LEU A 134 13.75 -29.03 6.49
CA LEU A 134 13.40 -30.36 6.98
C LEU A 134 13.60 -31.48 5.92
N GLY A 135 14.15 -31.14 4.75
CA GLY A 135 14.33 -32.09 3.64
C GLY A 135 13.04 -32.47 2.92
N ARG A 136 11.98 -31.67 3.08
CA ARG A 136 10.67 -31.87 2.42
C ARG A 136 10.49 -30.93 1.25
N ASN A 137 9.67 -31.34 0.29
CA ASN A 137 9.20 -30.50 -0.81
C ASN A 137 7.79 -29.98 -0.49
N ASN A 138 7.63 -28.65 -0.33
CA ASN A 138 6.36 -28.00 0.00
C ASN A 138 5.23 -28.24 -1.04
N PHE A 139 5.58 -28.67 -2.27
CA PHE A 139 4.59 -28.91 -3.34
C PHE A 139 4.15 -30.39 -3.42
N THR A 140 4.93 -31.31 -2.90
CA THR A 140 4.73 -32.76 -3.08
C THR A 140 4.55 -33.50 -1.75
N ASP A 141 5.12 -32.98 -0.66
CA ASP A 141 5.14 -33.64 0.62
C ASP A 141 4.07 -33.06 1.55
N ASP A 142 3.64 -33.83 2.54
CA ASP A 142 2.74 -33.33 3.58
C ASP A 142 3.49 -32.35 4.50
N VAL A 143 2.95 -31.15 4.64
CA VAL A 143 3.47 -30.06 5.50
C VAL A 143 2.41 -29.57 6.50
N ASN A 144 1.34 -30.33 6.72
CA ASN A 144 0.24 -29.96 7.60
C ASN A 144 0.65 -29.91 9.09
N ASP A 145 1.80 -30.46 9.44
CA ASP A 145 2.39 -30.36 10.77
C ASP A 145 3.14 -29.03 11.03
N LEU A 146 3.34 -28.21 9.99
CA LEU A 146 3.91 -26.90 10.15
C LEU A 146 2.85 -25.91 10.66
N VAL A 147 3.21 -25.15 11.69
CA VAL A 147 2.30 -24.21 12.34
C VAL A 147 2.92 -22.82 12.38
N ILE A 148 2.07 -21.80 12.39
CA ILE A 148 2.45 -20.41 12.56
C ILE A 148 2.06 -19.99 13.98
N LEU A 149 3.01 -19.45 14.73
CA LEU A 149 2.75 -18.81 16.01
C LEU A 149 2.50 -17.32 15.78
N HIS A 150 1.38 -16.82 16.30
CA HIS A 150 1.06 -15.40 16.25
C HIS A 150 0.37 -14.97 17.55
N PHE A 151 0.37 -13.66 17.81
CA PHE A 151 -0.38 -13.11 18.94
C PHE A 151 -1.88 -13.03 18.57
N GLU A 152 -2.73 -13.21 19.58
CA GLU A 152 -4.16 -12.99 19.44
C GLU A 152 -4.40 -11.52 19.00
N GLN A 153 -5.34 -11.32 18.10
CA GLN A 153 -5.68 -10.02 17.50
C GLN A 153 -4.53 -9.32 16.76
N ALA A 154 -3.47 -10.04 16.38
CA ALA A 154 -2.44 -9.48 15.53
C ALA A 154 -3.03 -9.10 14.15
N PHE A 155 -2.68 -7.91 13.67
CA PHE A 155 -3.08 -7.44 12.35
C PHE A 155 -2.11 -7.98 11.29
N HIS A 156 -2.63 -8.62 10.26
CA HIS A 156 -1.86 -9.27 9.20
C HIS A 156 -2.11 -8.66 7.80
N GLY A 157 -2.54 -7.42 7.76
CA GLY A 157 -2.82 -6.71 6.50
C GLY A 157 -4.23 -6.88 5.93
#